data_dcda3bab9d0c9d699df05a2b6c78a756
#
_entry.id   dcda3bab9d0c9d699df05a2b6c78a756
#
_cell.length_a   1.000
_cell.length_b   1.000
_cell.length_c   1.000
_cell.angle_alpha   90.00
_cell.angle_beta   90.00
_cell.angle_gamma   90.00
#
_symmetry.space_group_name_H-M   'P 1'
#
loop_
_entity.id
_entity.type
_entity.pdbx_description
1 polymer ?
#
loop_
_entity_poly.entity_id
_entity_poly.type
_entity_poly.pdbx_seq_one_letter_code
_entity_poly.pdbx_strand_id
1 'polypeptide(L)'
;MIVDKRPLRGWRLWLFTATLAFITIVVLSNIPGYTITVPHVAGSLGGISPSFGAWGTTDHMVGLALGLPFARWFSGRFGDYRVCVVAMLLYACAAWVCASSEKLWQLLPGRIALGVFGGIILPLAQSLALREFPERSRSWVVGLWGVLSMTPFTLGVFVCGWFAEFSSWRALFYTDMVVGALGAALVSALLYGRGFNVRMARFDFVGMILLTAIAYGVQTIFNMGNDFDWFASPILQAALIVVAIALPAFVIRELGERNPVLDLRLFRHRIYAIATICSVFGFLIIQGLLSVFVFQLQLLVGYTSSLAGRVYLLMFVVAAPVVAILHELNKAIDVRLVSFFDFVGLAATLGWFGLFDRLAWFDQLSWPMLSLGVFIALFFAPLASLAMHGLSGAQLIRAAEELALLRTVAGAFGISLLAVVQFRRSPLHQLELADHLGGRRFASLDLLAQTVAKFEAAGVSSAAVTRRLVNLMREQSALLALNDAFLAGAAVFVALAILIWFAHPTLIAFWRRDDVAHLRTEELMETP
;
A
#
# COMPACT_ATOMS: atom_id res chain seq x y z
N MET A 1 37.74 8.66 20.25
CA MET A 1 36.42 8.81 20.85
C MET A 1 35.88 7.39 21.09
N ILE A 2 35.79 6.99 22.36
CA ILE A 2 35.36 5.62 22.73
C ILE A 2 33.87 5.51 22.35
N VAL A 3 33.59 4.70 21.35
CA VAL A 3 32.23 4.45 20.87
C VAL A 3 31.55 3.52 21.86
N ASP A 4 30.58 3.99 22.61
CA ASP A 4 29.78 3.14 23.49
C ASP A 4 28.93 2.20 22.61
N LYS A 5 29.34 0.91 22.58
CA LYS A 5 28.68 -0.16 21.81
C LYS A 5 27.65 -0.94 22.64
N ARG A 6 27.40 -0.52 23.89
CA ARG A 6 26.48 -1.26 24.76
C ARG A 6 25.05 -1.11 24.25
N PRO A 7 24.30 -2.21 24.07
CA PRO A 7 22.90 -2.15 23.67
C PRO A 7 22.06 -1.42 24.73
N LEU A 8 20.99 -0.78 24.30
CA LEU A 8 20.03 -0.17 25.22
C LEU A 8 19.42 -1.26 26.10
N ARG A 9 19.12 -0.94 27.37
CA ARG A 9 18.55 -1.88 28.32
C ARG A 9 17.40 -1.24 29.10
N GLY A 10 16.48 -2.09 29.60
CA GLY A 10 15.38 -1.67 30.44
C GLY A 10 14.42 -0.69 29.72
N TRP A 11 13.93 0.31 30.46
CA TRP A 11 12.94 1.26 29.94
C TRP A 11 13.42 2.06 28.72
N ARG A 12 14.73 2.32 28.57
CA ARG A 12 15.30 3.03 27.39
C ARG A 12 15.13 2.23 26.11
N LEU A 13 15.31 0.91 26.15
CA LEU A 13 15.08 0.02 25.01
C LEU A 13 13.59 0.03 24.60
N TRP A 14 12.70 -0.05 25.58
CA TRP A 14 11.26 -0.02 25.32
C TRP A 14 10.79 1.33 24.76
N LEU A 15 11.25 2.44 25.35
CA LEU A 15 10.93 3.78 24.84
C LEU A 15 11.44 3.96 23.41
N PHE A 16 12.67 3.53 23.12
CA PHE A 16 13.26 3.58 21.78
C PHE A 16 12.43 2.76 20.78
N THR A 17 12.08 1.54 21.13
CA THR A 17 11.27 0.66 20.28
C THR A 17 9.87 1.22 20.06
N ALA A 18 9.23 1.73 21.10
CA ALA A 18 7.92 2.37 21.00
C ALA A 18 7.96 3.62 20.09
N THR A 19 9.01 4.43 20.18
CA THR A 19 9.19 5.60 19.31
C THR A 19 9.33 5.18 17.84
N LEU A 20 10.17 4.18 17.55
CA LEU A 20 10.33 3.67 16.18
C LEU A 20 9.08 2.97 15.65
N ALA A 21 8.38 2.24 16.49
CA ALA A 21 7.10 1.62 16.16
C ALA A 21 6.04 2.67 15.83
N PHE A 22 5.93 3.70 16.65
CA PHE A 22 4.92 4.73 16.47
C PHE A 22 5.16 5.57 15.21
N ILE A 23 6.41 5.99 14.94
CA ILE A 23 6.73 6.68 13.67
C ILE A 23 6.47 5.77 12.45
N THR A 24 6.72 4.47 12.56
CA THR A 24 6.42 3.51 11.48
C THR A 24 4.92 3.46 11.19
N ILE A 25 4.08 3.38 12.23
CA ILE A 25 2.62 3.41 12.10
C ILE A 25 2.18 4.71 11.41
N VAL A 26 2.67 5.84 11.87
CA VAL A 26 2.28 7.17 11.37
C VAL A 26 2.68 7.33 9.91
N VAL A 27 3.92 7.00 9.54
CA VAL A 27 4.40 7.06 8.15
C VAL A 27 3.56 6.17 7.22
N LEU A 28 3.27 4.94 7.62
CA LEU A 28 2.47 4.02 6.80
C LEU A 28 0.99 4.43 6.75
N SER A 29 0.45 5.04 7.81
CA SER A 29 -0.94 5.51 7.87
C SER A 29 -1.23 6.66 6.92
N ASN A 30 -0.20 7.34 6.42
CA ASN A 30 -0.37 8.42 5.44
C ASN A 30 -1.01 7.99 4.12
N ILE A 31 -0.86 6.72 3.73
CA ILE A 31 -1.45 6.21 2.48
C ILE A 31 -2.96 6.06 2.64
N PRO A 32 -3.46 5.12 3.46
CA PRO A 32 -4.89 4.90 3.59
C PRO A 32 -5.58 6.03 4.37
N GLY A 33 -4.89 6.66 5.32
CA GLY A 33 -5.41 7.76 6.11
C GLY A 33 -5.67 9.01 5.29
N TYR A 34 -4.78 9.37 4.36
CA TYR A 34 -5.06 10.47 3.44
C TYR A 34 -6.19 10.12 2.46
N THR A 35 -6.25 8.88 1.97
CA THR A 35 -7.28 8.45 1.03
C THR A 35 -8.70 8.67 1.58
N ILE A 36 -8.94 8.36 2.86
CA ILE A 36 -10.25 8.60 3.49
C ILE A 36 -10.56 10.08 3.65
N THR A 37 -9.54 10.95 3.72
CA THR A 37 -9.71 12.40 3.87
C THR A 37 -9.89 13.13 2.53
N VAL A 38 -9.70 12.48 1.39
CA VAL A 38 -9.73 13.09 0.03
C VAL A 38 -10.98 13.94 -0.23
N PRO A 39 -12.22 13.53 0.11
CA PRO A 39 -13.39 14.38 -0.11
C PRO A 39 -13.31 15.70 0.65
N HIS A 40 -12.81 15.69 1.89
CA HIS A 40 -12.60 16.90 2.70
C HIS A 40 -11.49 17.79 2.16
N VAL A 41 -10.39 17.18 1.69
CA VAL A 41 -9.29 17.89 1.02
C VAL A 41 -9.79 18.58 -0.24
N ALA A 42 -10.53 17.88 -1.10
CA ALA A 42 -11.08 18.41 -2.34
C ALA A 42 -12.01 19.60 -2.09
N GLY A 43 -12.90 19.50 -1.10
CA GLY A 43 -13.79 20.58 -0.70
C GLY A 43 -13.04 21.80 -0.18
N SER A 44 -12.00 21.62 0.64
CA SER A 44 -11.26 22.71 1.28
C SER A 44 -10.25 23.43 0.36
N LEU A 45 -9.78 22.77 -0.69
CA LEU A 45 -8.85 23.34 -1.67
C LEU A 45 -9.53 24.01 -2.86
N GLY A 46 -10.69 24.61 -2.65
CA GLY A 46 -11.43 25.37 -3.65
C GLY A 46 -12.43 24.54 -4.46
N GLY A 47 -12.86 23.39 -3.93
CA GLY A 47 -13.85 22.53 -4.59
C GLY A 47 -13.30 21.80 -5.82
N ILE A 48 -12.03 21.39 -5.78
CA ILE A 48 -11.42 20.59 -6.84
C ILE A 48 -12.11 19.23 -6.95
N SER A 49 -12.02 18.60 -8.13
CA SER A 49 -12.49 17.22 -8.27
C SER A 49 -11.78 16.30 -7.28
N PRO A 50 -12.49 15.37 -6.63
CA PRO A 50 -11.88 14.37 -5.79
C PRO A 50 -10.80 13.52 -6.47
N SER A 51 -10.86 13.35 -7.81
CA SER A 51 -9.80 12.70 -8.59
C SER A 51 -8.45 13.41 -8.42
N PHE A 52 -8.42 14.75 -8.49
CA PHE A 52 -7.21 15.55 -8.24
C PHE A 52 -6.72 15.43 -6.78
N GLY A 53 -7.65 15.36 -5.81
CA GLY A 53 -7.30 15.10 -4.42
C GLY A 53 -6.58 13.77 -4.23
N ALA A 54 -7.00 12.74 -4.95
CA ALA A 54 -6.42 11.39 -4.87
C ALA A 54 -4.96 11.31 -5.36
N TRP A 55 -4.50 12.26 -6.22
CA TRP A 55 -3.08 12.30 -6.63
C TRP A 55 -2.14 12.43 -5.44
N GLY A 56 -2.56 13.11 -4.37
CA GLY A 56 -1.76 13.17 -3.14
C GLY A 56 -1.46 11.81 -2.51
N THR A 57 -2.32 10.79 -2.66
CA THR A 57 -2.04 9.42 -2.20
C THR A 57 -0.98 8.75 -3.06
N THR A 58 -1.15 8.79 -4.37
CA THR A 58 -0.28 8.10 -5.32
C THR A 58 1.10 8.73 -5.39
N ASP A 59 1.19 10.06 -5.40
CA ASP A 59 2.45 10.80 -5.37
C ASP A 59 3.25 10.52 -4.09
N HIS A 60 2.56 10.44 -2.94
CA HIS A 60 3.20 10.03 -1.69
C HIS A 60 3.75 8.61 -1.77
N MET A 61 3.00 7.65 -2.34
CA MET A 61 3.46 6.25 -2.47
C MET A 61 4.66 6.12 -3.41
N VAL A 62 4.66 6.84 -4.54
CA VAL A 62 5.81 6.89 -5.44
C VAL A 62 7.02 7.49 -4.72
N GLY A 63 6.82 8.61 -4.01
CA GLY A 63 7.85 9.21 -3.17
C GLY A 63 8.42 8.22 -2.14
N LEU A 64 7.55 7.47 -1.45
CA LEU A 64 7.94 6.46 -0.46
C LEU A 64 8.79 5.34 -1.09
N ALA A 65 8.38 4.84 -2.26
CA ALA A 65 9.15 3.85 -3.00
C ALA A 65 10.54 4.37 -3.38
N LEU A 66 10.62 5.60 -3.88
CA LEU A 66 11.88 6.24 -4.24
C LEU A 66 12.78 6.53 -3.03
N GLY A 67 12.21 6.70 -1.84
CA GLY A 67 12.95 6.87 -0.58
C GLY A 67 13.72 5.62 -0.13
N LEU A 68 13.22 4.41 -0.45
CA LEU A 68 13.81 3.14 0.00
C LEU A 68 15.27 2.95 -0.42
N PRO A 69 15.68 3.13 -1.69
CA PRO A 69 17.09 3.01 -2.09
C PRO A 69 18.01 4.03 -1.44
N PHE A 70 17.50 5.25 -1.18
CA PHE A 70 18.26 6.30 -0.50
C PHE A 70 18.57 5.95 0.96
N ALA A 71 17.69 5.21 1.64
CA ALA A 71 17.91 4.79 3.03
C ALA A 71 19.24 4.02 3.17
N ARG A 72 19.50 3.04 2.30
CA ARG A 72 20.72 2.24 2.31
C ARG A 72 21.97 3.08 2.00
N TRP A 73 21.89 3.94 1.01
CA TRP A 73 23.04 4.74 0.58
C TRP A 73 23.43 5.78 1.62
N PHE A 74 22.45 6.56 2.12
CA PHE A 74 22.71 7.56 3.15
C PHE A 74 23.20 6.91 4.45
N SER A 75 22.60 5.80 4.87
CA SER A 75 22.98 5.11 6.11
C SER A 75 24.40 4.57 6.05
N GLY A 76 24.82 4.05 4.89
CA GLY A 76 26.18 3.61 4.66
C GLY A 76 27.22 4.75 4.74
N ARG A 77 26.84 5.98 4.38
CA ARG A 77 27.72 7.14 4.33
C ARG A 77 27.73 7.96 5.62
N PHE A 78 26.58 8.16 6.24
CA PHE A 78 26.42 9.07 7.39
C PHE A 78 26.06 8.34 8.69
N GLY A 79 25.76 7.05 8.61
CA GLY A 79 25.33 6.21 9.72
C GLY A 79 23.82 6.21 9.93
N ASP A 80 23.29 5.03 10.29
CA ASP A 80 21.86 4.76 10.34
C ASP A 80 21.06 5.72 11.22
N TYR A 81 21.53 5.96 12.48
CA TYR A 81 20.77 6.77 13.40
C TYR A 81 20.73 8.25 12.99
N ARG A 82 21.84 8.79 12.44
CA ARG A 82 21.91 10.20 11.98
C ARG A 82 20.97 10.42 10.80
N VAL A 83 21.01 9.49 9.83
CA VAL A 83 20.12 9.54 8.68
C VAL A 83 18.67 9.42 9.10
N CYS A 84 18.35 8.52 10.04
CA CYS A 84 17.00 8.35 10.56
C CYS A 84 16.51 9.65 11.25
N VAL A 85 17.32 10.27 12.09
CA VAL A 85 16.99 11.54 12.77
C VAL A 85 16.77 12.67 11.77
N VAL A 86 17.67 12.84 10.80
CA VAL A 86 17.54 13.88 9.76
C VAL A 86 16.29 13.61 8.89
N ALA A 87 16.05 12.37 8.51
CA ALA A 87 14.85 11.99 7.75
C ALA A 87 13.57 12.28 8.53
N MET A 88 13.52 12.02 9.84
CA MET A 88 12.38 12.36 10.70
C MET A 88 12.14 13.88 10.79
N LEU A 89 13.20 14.69 10.87
CA LEU A 89 13.07 16.15 10.86
C LEU A 89 12.57 16.67 9.52
N LEU A 90 13.11 16.16 8.42
CA LEU A 90 12.67 16.54 7.07
C LEU A 90 11.23 16.04 6.79
N TYR A 91 10.85 14.88 7.32
CA TYR A 91 9.48 14.38 7.31
C TYR A 91 8.54 15.33 8.06
N ALA A 92 8.93 15.80 9.24
CA ALA A 92 8.16 16.79 10.00
C ALA A 92 8.03 18.12 9.25
N CYS A 93 9.08 18.60 8.58
CA CYS A 93 9.02 19.79 7.73
C CYS A 93 8.09 19.61 6.53
N ALA A 94 8.16 18.46 5.85
CA ALA A 94 7.26 18.13 4.74
C ALA A 94 5.80 18.04 5.20
N ALA A 95 5.55 17.48 6.39
CA ALA A 95 4.23 17.42 7.00
C ALA A 95 3.68 18.82 7.29
N TRP A 96 4.53 19.72 7.81
CA TRP A 96 4.14 21.12 8.01
C TRP A 96 3.76 21.81 6.69
N VAL A 97 4.50 21.59 5.61
CA VAL A 97 4.15 22.11 4.26
C VAL A 97 2.78 21.58 3.82
N CYS A 98 2.50 20.29 4.02
CA CYS A 98 1.20 19.72 3.70
C CYS A 98 0.08 20.32 4.57
N ALA A 99 0.31 20.49 5.87
CA ALA A 99 -0.67 21.05 6.80
C ALA A 99 -1.02 22.53 6.49
N SER A 100 -0.04 23.30 6.03
CA SER A 100 -0.18 24.73 5.69
C SER A 100 -0.65 24.98 4.25
N SER A 101 -0.82 23.92 3.43
CA SER A 101 -1.20 24.07 2.03
C SER A 101 -2.63 24.59 1.87
N GLU A 102 -2.79 25.58 0.99
CA GLU A 102 -4.09 26.16 0.59
C GLU A 102 -4.48 25.77 -0.84
N LYS A 103 -3.52 25.25 -1.61
CA LYS A 103 -3.70 24.91 -3.03
C LYS A 103 -3.07 23.55 -3.30
N LEU A 104 -3.63 22.84 -4.30
CA LEU A 104 -3.15 21.50 -4.69
C LEU A 104 -1.67 21.51 -5.09
N TRP A 105 -1.22 22.51 -5.84
CA TRP A 105 0.19 22.61 -6.26
C TRP A 105 1.18 22.83 -5.11
N GLN A 106 0.73 23.24 -3.92
CA GLN A 106 1.54 23.28 -2.69
C GLN A 106 1.51 21.95 -1.96
N LEU A 107 0.36 21.29 -1.95
CA LEU A 107 0.16 20.01 -1.27
C LEU A 107 0.96 18.88 -1.93
N LEU A 108 0.92 18.76 -3.27
CA LEU A 108 1.54 17.62 -3.98
C LEU A 108 3.05 17.53 -3.77
N PRO A 109 3.87 18.59 -3.92
CA PRO A 109 5.30 18.52 -3.61
C PRO A 109 5.58 18.15 -2.15
N GLY A 110 4.76 18.67 -1.22
CA GLY A 110 4.83 18.27 0.19
C GLY A 110 4.56 16.78 0.39
N ARG A 111 3.57 16.22 -0.31
CA ARG A 111 3.23 14.79 -0.28
C ARG A 111 4.35 13.92 -0.86
N ILE A 112 4.99 14.34 -1.95
CA ILE A 112 6.15 13.67 -2.53
C ILE A 112 7.30 13.65 -1.52
N ALA A 113 7.65 14.81 -0.95
CA ALA A 113 8.72 14.93 0.04
C ALA A 113 8.44 14.08 1.29
N LEU A 114 7.20 14.12 1.80
CA LEU A 114 6.75 13.30 2.92
C LEU A 114 6.92 11.80 2.62
N GLY A 115 6.59 11.37 1.40
CA GLY A 115 6.82 10.01 0.92
C GLY A 115 8.31 9.65 0.92
N VAL A 116 9.16 10.45 0.29
CA VAL A 116 10.60 10.17 0.19
C VAL A 116 11.24 10.03 1.58
N PHE A 117 10.96 10.96 2.49
CA PHE A 117 11.53 10.88 3.85
C PHE A 117 10.92 9.73 4.65
N GLY A 118 9.63 9.43 4.49
CA GLY A 118 8.98 8.24 5.04
C GLY A 118 9.64 6.94 4.55
N GLY A 119 9.93 6.85 3.24
CA GLY A 119 10.64 5.71 2.64
C GLY A 119 12.06 5.52 3.18
N ILE A 120 12.73 6.59 3.60
CA ILE A 120 14.03 6.50 4.29
C ILE A 120 13.85 6.03 5.74
N ILE A 121 12.83 6.51 6.45
CA ILE A 121 12.59 6.19 7.86
C ILE A 121 12.25 4.70 8.04
N LEU A 122 11.38 4.13 7.22
CA LEU A 122 10.82 2.79 7.42
C LEU A 122 11.87 1.69 7.59
N PRO A 123 12.82 1.47 6.64
CA PRO A 123 13.82 0.42 6.78
C PRO A 123 14.83 0.73 7.90
N LEU A 124 15.13 2.01 8.14
CA LEU A 124 16.05 2.41 9.20
C LEU A 124 15.45 2.20 10.59
N ALA A 125 14.15 2.48 10.77
CA ALA A 125 13.47 2.22 12.04
C ALA A 125 13.51 0.74 12.41
N GLN A 126 13.19 -0.15 11.46
CA GLN A 126 13.26 -1.59 11.68
C GLN A 126 14.70 -2.08 11.94
N SER A 127 15.64 -1.62 11.14
CA SER A 127 17.07 -1.99 11.26
C SER A 127 17.66 -1.54 12.61
N LEU A 128 17.37 -0.32 13.05
CA LEU A 128 17.81 0.22 14.32
C LEU A 128 17.21 -0.56 15.51
N ALA A 129 15.92 -0.89 15.44
CA ALA A 129 15.27 -1.71 16.45
C ALA A 129 15.94 -3.09 16.54
N LEU A 130 16.13 -3.79 15.42
CA LEU A 130 16.74 -5.12 15.38
C LEU A 130 18.18 -5.16 15.95
N ARG A 131 18.94 -4.07 15.80
CA ARG A 131 20.32 -3.98 16.33
C ARG A 131 20.39 -3.82 17.84
N GLU A 132 19.42 -3.16 18.44
CA GLU A 132 19.39 -2.92 19.88
C GLU A 132 18.89 -4.15 20.67
N PHE A 133 18.14 -5.05 20.03
CA PHE A 133 17.67 -6.27 20.68
C PHE A 133 18.70 -7.41 20.63
N PRO A 134 18.83 -8.18 21.73
CA PRO A 134 19.65 -9.40 21.74
C PRO A 134 19.10 -10.40 20.71
N GLU A 135 19.98 -11.24 20.17
CA GLU A 135 19.64 -12.21 19.11
C GLU A 135 18.42 -13.08 19.45
N ARG A 136 18.32 -13.49 20.71
CA ARG A 136 17.22 -14.31 21.23
C ARG A 136 15.84 -13.65 21.10
N SER A 137 15.77 -12.32 21.05
CA SER A 137 14.52 -11.55 21.01
C SER A 137 14.28 -10.87 19.66
N ARG A 138 15.13 -11.06 18.66
CA ARG A 138 14.97 -10.44 17.32
C ARG A 138 13.73 -10.95 16.59
N SER A 139 13.37 -12.23 16.79
CA SER A 139 12.14 -12.80 16.20
C SER A 139 10.88 -12.06 16.69
N TRP A 140 10.85 -11.67 17.97
CA TRP A 140 9.76 -10.87 18.52
C TRP A 140 9.67 -9.48 17.85
N VAL A 141 10.81 -8.82 17.61
CA VAL A 141 10.83 -7.52 16.90
C VAL A 141 10.31 -7.67 15.47
N VAL A 142 10.71 -8.72 14.75
CA VAL A 142 10.20 -9.00 13.41
C VAL A 142 8.67 -9.22 13.42
N GLY A 143 8.17 -10.00 14.38
CA GLY A 143 6.75 -10.21 14.57
C GLY A 143 6.00 -8.91 14.88
N LEU A 144 6.55 -8.06 15.75
CA LEU A 144 6.00 -6.74 16.06
C LEU A 144 5.89 -5.87 14.79
N TRP A 145 6.95 -5.80 13.97
CA TRP A 145 6.91 -5.05 12.70
C TRP A 145 5.89 -5.61 11.71
N GLY A 146 5.66 -6.92 11.72
CA GLY A 146 4.58 -7.55 10.96
C GLY A 146 3.20 -7.00 11.36
N VAL A 147 2.89 -6.94 12.66
CA VAL A 147 1.64 -6.37 13.17
C VAL A 147 1.56 -4.87 12.85
N LEU A 148 2.66 -4.12 13.07
CA LEU A 148 2.71 -2.68 12.79
C LEU A 148 2.44 -2.37 11.31
N SER A 149 2.81 -3.25 10.39
CA SER A 149 2.57 -3.07 8.95
C SER A 149 1.08 -3.20 8.58
N MET A 150 0.27 -3.88 9.40
CA MET A 150 -1.18 -4.02 9.18
C MET A 150 -1.99 -2.88 9.81
N THR A 151 -1.48 -2.27 10.88
CA THR A 151 -2.15 -1.20 11.63
C THR A 151 -2.61 -0.02 10.76
N PRO A 152 -1.84 0.46 9.76
CA PRO A 152 -2.22 1.58 8.92
C PRO A 152 -3.49 1.35 8.10
N PHE A 153 -3.69 0.15 7.56
CA PHE A 153 -4.86 -0.18 6.73
C PHE A 153 -6.16 -0.25 7.53
N THR A 154 -6.06 -0.18 8.83
CA THR A 154 -7.17 -0.40 9.77
C THR A 154 -7.31 0.78 10.73
N LEU A 155 -6.50 0.82 11.78
CA LEU A 155 -6.50 1.92 12.75
C LEU A 155 -6.16 3.28 12.11
N GLY A 156 -5.22 3.31 11.15
CA GLY A 156 -4.85 4.53 10.44
C GLY A 156 -6.04 5.14 9.69
N VAL A 157 -6.80 4.31 8.96
CA VAL A 157 -8.03 4.77 8.27
C VAL A 157 -9.06 5.29 9.25
N PHE A 158 -9.29 4.57 10.35
CA PHE A 158 -10.25 4.97 11.38
C PHE A 158 -9.89 6.30 12.04
N VAL A 159 -8.65 6.45 12.50
CA VAL A 159 -8.18 7.67 13.18
C VAL A 159 -8.22 8.87 12.23
N CYS A 160 -7.77 8.71 10.99
CA CYS A 160 -7.78 9.80 10.00
C CYS A 160 -9.20 10.16 9.56
N GLY A 161 -10.11 9.17 9.45
CA GLY A 161 -11.52 9.41 9.19
C GLY A 161 -12.19 10.20 10.32
N TRP A 162 -11.84 9.89 11.58
CA TRP A 162 -12.30 10.64 12.73
C TRP A 162 -11.76 12.07 12.74
N PHE A 163 -10.47 12.29 12.44
CA PHE A 163 -9.91 13.64 12.29
C PHE A 163 -10.63 14.45 11.21
N ALA A 164 -10.87 13.84 10.04
CA ALA A 164 -11.51 14.52 8.92
C ALA A 164 -12.93 14.99 9.26
N GLU A 165 -13.68 14.20 10.02
CA GLU A 165 -15.09 14.50 10.37
C GLU A 165 -15.20 15.48 11.54
N PHE A 166 -14.45 15.26 12.64
CA PHE A 166 -14.65 16.01 13.90
C PHE A 166 -13.62 17.14 14.12
N SER A 167 -12.57 17.23 13.30
CA SER A 167 -11.55 18.27 13.44
C SER A 167 -11.22 18.87 12.07
N SER A 168 -10.16 18.37 11.43
CA SER A 168 -9.73 18.78 10.10
C SER A 168 -8.88 17.68 9.47
N TRP A 169 -8.93 17.53 8.16
CA TRP A 169 -8.00 16.69 7.42
C TRP A 169 -6.52 17.06 7.64
N ARG A 170 -6.25 18.34 7.98
CA ARG A 170 -4.91 18.83 8.31
C ARG A 170 -4.35 18.23 9.59
N ALA A 171 -5.22 17.71 10.49
CA ALA A 171 -4.80 17.07 11.73
C ALA A 171 -3.90 15.85 11.49
N LEU A 172 -4.10 15.13 10.37
CA LEU A 172 -3.20 14.07 9.92
C LEU A 172 -1.75 14.59 9.85
N PHE A 173 -1.54 15.69 9.14
CA PHE A 173 -0.20 16.26 8.92
C PHE A 173 0.39 16.93 10.17
N TYR A 174 -0.45 17.55 11.02
CA TYR A 174 0.02 18.04 12.31
C TYR A 174 0.48 16.89 13.22
N THR A 175 -0.20 15.75 13.18
CA THR A 175 0.23 14.54 13.90
C THR A 175 1.58 14.05 13.36
N ASP A 176 1.74 13.98 12.04
CA ASP A 176 2.99 13.63 11.38
C ASP A 176 4.15 14.54 11.79
N MET A 177 3.90 15.85 11.80
CA MET A 177 4.90 16.87 12.20
C MET A 177 5.36 16.66 13.64
N VAL A 178 4.41 16.51 14.57
CA VAL A 178 4.73 16.34 16.00
C VAL A 178 5.46 15.02 16.23
N VAL A 179 4.97 13.92 15.65
CA VAL A 179 5.57 12.58 15.82
C VAL A 179 6.95 12.53 15.17
N GLY A 180 7.14 13.13 13.99
CA GLY A 180 8.44 13.24 13.34
C GLY A 180 9.46 14.02 14.18
N ALA A 181 9.07 15.19 14.70
CA ALA A 181 9.93 16.03 15.51
C ALA A 181 10.28 15.39 16.87
N LEU A 182 9.28 14.88 17.59
CA LEU A 182 9.50 14.17 18.86
C LEU A 182 10.29 12.87 18.67
N GLY A 183 10.00 12.11 17.60
CA GLY A 183 10.75 10.91 17.25
C GLY A 183 12.23 11.23 17.00
N ALA A 184 12.52 12.28 16.23
CA ALA A 184 13.90 12.74 16.00
C ALA A 184 14.61 13.14 17.30
N ALA A 185 13.94 13.88 18.18
CA ALA A 185 14.48 14.29 19.47
C ALA A 185 14.78 13.09 20.37
N LEU A 186 13.84 12.15 20.51
CA LEU A 186 13.99 10.95 21.35
C LEU A 186 15.06 10.01 20.80
N VAL A 187 15.08 9.73 19.50
CA VAL A 187 16.11 8.86 18.88
C VAL A 187 17.49 9.50 19.02
N SER A 188 17.63 10.82 18.82
CA SER A 188 18.89 11.52 18.99
C SER A 188 19.39 11.51 20.43
N ALA A 189 18.50 11.72 21.42
CA ALA A 189 18.85 11.68 22.84
C ALA A 189 19.26 10.27 23.32
N LEU A 190 18.56 9.22 22.85
CA LEU A 190 18.83 7.84 23.26
C LEU A 190 20.09 7.25 22.62
N LEU A 191 20.43 7.69 21.39
CA LEU A 191 21.59 7.18 20.63
C LEU A 191 22.74 8.18 20.56
N TYR A 192 22.70 9.27 21.35
CA TYR A 192 23.76 10.29 21.37
C TYR A 192 25.13 9.68 21.67
N GLY A 193 26.15 10.12 20.92
CA GLY A 193 27.54 9.67 21.11
C GLY A 193 27.87 8.30 20.54
N ARG A 194 26.93 7.58 19.92
CA ARG A 194 27.21 6.30 19.29
C ARG A 194 27.89 6.48 17.93
N GLY A 195 28.97 5.76 17.75
CA GLY A 195 29.69 5.74 16.48
C GLY A 195 29.03 4.82 15.45
N PHE A 196 29.41 5.01 14.21
CA PHE A 196 28.93 4.20 13.09
C PHE A 196 30.10 3.81 12.17
N ASN A 197 29.96 2.67 11.51
CA ASN A 197 30.91 2.24 10.50
C ASN A 197 30.49 2.81 9.15
N VAL A 198 31.33 3.66 8.56
CA VAL A 198 31.13 4.20 7.22
C VAL A 198 31.44 3.10 6.19
N ARG A 199 30.49 2.81 5.33
CA ARG A 199 30.68 1.95 4.16
C ARG A 199 30.48 2.83 2.93
N MET A 200 31.55 3.12 2.19
CA MET A 200 31.45 3.87 0.94
C MET A 200 30.92 2.97 -0.16
N ALA A 201 29.61 2.94 -0.34
CA ALA A 201 28.98 2.33 -1.52
C ALA A 201 28.75 3.40 -2.60
N ARG A 202 29.04 3.06 -3.86
CA ARG A 202 28.65 3.90 -4.99
C ARG A 202 27.15 3.78 -5.20
N PHE A 203 26.47 4.90 -5.42
CA PHE A 203 25.05 4.97 -5.71
C PHE A 203 24.84 5.19 -7.21
N ASP A 204 23.90 4.46 -7.79
CA ASP A 204 23.52 4.66 -9.18
C ASP A 204 22.49 5.79 -9.32
N PHE A 205 22.97 7.03 -9.38
CA PHE A 205 22.13 8.20 -9.60
C PHE A 205 21.40 8.18 -10.94
N VAL A 206 22.02 7.61 -11.99
CA VAL A 206 21.40 7.55 -13.31
C VAL A 206 20.25 6.55 -13.32
N GLY A 207 20.44 5.35 -12.75
CA GLY A 207 19.37 4.38 -12.56
C GLY A 207 18.22 4.96 -11.73
N MET A 208 18.55 5.72 -10.67
CA MET A 208 17.53 6.37 -9.83
C MET A 208 16.72 7.44 -10.58
N ILE A 209 17.36 8.27 -11.40
CA ILE A 209 16.68 9.29 -12.22
C ILE A 209 15.76 8.59 -13.24
N LEU A 210 16.23 7.54 -13.91
CA LEU A 210 15.43 6.79 -14.86
C LEU A 210 14.24 6.12 -14.19
N LEU A 211 14.43 5.47 -13.03
CA LEU A 211 13.35 4.88 -12.24
C LEU A 211 12.32 5.93 -11.83
N THR A 212 12.78 7.10 -11.39
CA THR A 212 11.92 8.23 -11.02
C THR A 212 11.10 8.70 -12.23
N ALA A 213 11.73 8.87 -13.39
CA ALA A 213 11.07 9.28 -14.62
C ALA A 213 10.01 8.26 -15.06
N ILE A 214 10.29 6.96 -14.94
CA ILE A 214 9.34 5.88 -15.25
C ILE A 214 8.17 5.92 -14.27
N ALA A 215 8.46 5.92 -12.96
CA ALA A 215 7.43 5.85 -11.92
C ALA A 215 6.48 7.05 -11.99
N TYR A 216 6.99 8.29 -12.04
CA TYR A 216 6.17 9.48 -12.17
C TYR A 216 5.53 9.61 -13.55
N GLY A 217 6.21 9.23 -14.63
CA GLY A 217 5.64 9.26 -15.97
C GLY A 217 4.42 8.35 -16.10
N VAL A 218 4.54 7.09 -15.66
CA VAL A 218 3.40 6.14 -15.66
C VAL A 218 2.30 6.62 -14.70
N GLN A 219 2.67 7.10 -13.50
CA GLN A 219 1.70 7.60 -12.53
C GLN A 219 0.92 8.80 -13.07
N THR A 220 1.59 9.74 -13.75
CA THR A 220 0.95 10.89 -14.40
C THR A 220 -0.06 10.46 -15.46
N ILE A 221 0.29 9.47 -16.29
CA ILE A 221 -0.60 8.93 -17.32
C ILE A 221 -1.87 8.36 -16.69
N PHE A 222 -1.76 7.56 -15.65
CA PHE A 222 -2.92 6.96 -14.99
C PHE A 222 -3.73 7.97 -14.14
N ASN A 223 -3.08 8.89 -13.45
CA ASN A 223 -3.76 9.90 -12.66
C ASN A 223 -4.55 10.89 -13.51
N MET A 224 -3.92 11.38 -14.59
CA MET A 224 -4.45 12.47 -15.40
C MET A 224 -5.22 11.98 -16.63
N GLY A 225 -5.13 10.68 -16.97
CA GLY A 225 -5.68 10.15 -18.22
C GLY A 225 -7.15 10.45 -18.42
N ASN A 226 -7.97 10.24 -17.40
CA ASN A 226 -9.41 10.46 -17.48
C ASN A 226 -9.80 11.95 -17.50
N ASP A 227 -9.01 12.81 -16.85
CA ASP A 227 -9.29 14.25 -16.71
C ASP A 227 -8.78 15.06 -17.92
N PHE A 228 -7.82 14.53 -18.69
CA PHE A 228 -7.14 15.21 -19.80
C PHE A 228 -7.23 14.47 -21.14
N ASP A 229 -8.28 13.71 -21.36
CA ASP A 229 -8.53 13.00 -22.63
C ASP A 229 -7.37 12.10 -23.13
N TRP A 230 -6.65 11.49 -22.17
CA TRP A 230 -5.58 10.53 -22.46
C TRP A 230 -4.54 11.10 -23.44
N PHE A 231 -4.25 10.36 -24.51
CA PHE A 231 -3.21 10.72 -25.46
C PHE A 231 -3.59 11.87 -26.42
N ALA A 232 -4.76 12.49 -26.27
CA ALA A 232 -5.07 13.77 -26.91
C ALA A 232 -4.34 14.95 -26.21
N SER A 233 -3.96 14.79 -24.94
CA SER A 233 -3.25 15.82 -24.17
C SER A 233 -1.74 15.82 -24.47
N PRO A 234 -1.13 16.98 -24.78
CA PRO A 234 0.32 17.10 -24.98
C PRO A 234 1.15 16.69 -23.74
N ILE A 235 0.61 16.91 -22.54
CA ILE A 235 1.27 16.54 -21.27
C ILE A 235 1.40 15.02 -21.18
N LEU A 236 0.33 14.28 -21.49
CA LEU A 236 0.33 12.83 -21.43
C LEU A 236 1.14 12.20 -22.57
N GLN A 237 1.17 12.83 -23.75
CA GLN A 237 2.08 12.43 -24.83
C GLN A 237 3.54 12.60 -24.40
N ALA A 238 3.89 13.73 -23.77
CA ALA A 238 5.24 13.95 -23.25
C ALA A 238 5.60 12.92 -22.17
N ALA A 239 4.70 12.62 -21.23
CA ALA A 239 4.91 11.59 -20.22
C ALA A 239 5.12 10.21 -20.85
N LEU A 240 4.34 9.85 -21.88
CA LEU A 240 4.51 8.59 -22.60
C LEU A 240 5.87 8.50 -23.31
N ILE A 241 6.31 9.58 -23.96
CA ILE A 241 7.63 9.64 -24.62
C ILE A 241 8.75 9.47 -23.58
N VAL A 242 8.64 10.16 -22.44
CA VAL A 242 9.62 10.02 -21.33
C VAL A 242 9.68 8.58 -20.86
N VAL A 243 8.55 7.93 -20.62
CA VAL A 243 8.51 6.51 -20.19
C VAL A 243 9.07 5.59 -21.27
N ALA A 244 8.70 5.81 -22.55
CA ALA A 244 9.14 4.97 -23.66
C ALA A 244 10.67 5.03 -23.88
N ILE A 245 11.30 6.15 -23.55
CA ILE A 245 12.77 6.32 -23.62
C ILE A 245 13.42 5.82 -22.32
N ALA A 246 12.88 6.20 -21.16
CA ALA A 246 13.48 5.90 -19.88
C ALA A 246 13.46 4.41 -19.54
N LEU A 247 12.39 3.67 -19.91
CA LEU A 247 12.24 2.26 -19.57
C LEU A 247 13.33 1.37 -20.22
N PRO A 248 13.56 1.39 -21.55
CA PRO A 248 14.65 0.60 -22.14
C PRO A 248 16.01 1.09 -21.65
N ALA A 249 16.24 2.39 -21.49
CA ALA A 249 17.48 2.93 -20.95
C ALA A 249 17.75 2.42 -19.52
N PHE A 250 16.72 2.35 -18.67
CA PHE A 250 16.79 1.80 -17.33
C PHE A 250 17.16 0.32 -17.36
N VAL A 251 16.47 -0.50 -18.16
CA VAL A 251 16.76 -1.94 -18.26
C VAL A 251 18.21 -2.21 -18.73
N ILE A 252 18.67 -1.50 -19.76
CA ILE A 252 20.05 -1.62 -20.25
C ILE A 252 21.05 -1.23 -19.16
N ARG A 253 20.77 -0.12 -18.45
CA ARG A 253 21.61 0.37 -17.37
C ARG A 253 21.72 -0.62 -16.22
N GLU A 254 20.58 -1.10 -15.69
CA GLU A 254 20.51 -2.00 -14.55
C GLU A 254 21.17 -3.35 -14.81
N LEU A 255 21.11 -3.84 -16.06
CA LEU A 255 21.81 -5.06 -16.46
C LEU A 255 23.34 -4.88 -16.55
N GLY A 256 23.82 -3.66 -16.82
CA GLY A 256 25.26 -3.34 -16.96
C GLY A 256 25.93 -2.88 -15.66
N GLU A 257 25.18 -2.30 -14.72
CA GLU A 257 25.72 -1.68 -13.50
C GLU A 257 26.11 -2.73 -12.45
N ARG A 258 27.19 -2.46 -11.71
CA ARG A 258 27.67 -3.33 -10.61
C ARG A 258 26.85 -3.19 -9.34
N ASN A 259 26.36 -1.99 -9.06
CA ASN A 259 25.51 -1.69 -7.92
C ASN A 259 24.21 -1.03 -8.39
N PRO A 260 23.34 -1.80 -9.07
CA PRO A 260 22.10 -1.28 -9.63
C PRO A 260 21.14 -0.83 -8.52
N VAL A 261 20.18 0.05 -8.86
CA VAL A 261 19.07 0.41 -7.98
C VAL A 261 18.15 -0.80 -7.84
N LEU A 262 17.90 -1.52 -8.94
CA LEU A 262 17.08 -2.72 -9.02
C LEU A 262 17.86 -3.82 -9.74
N ASP A 263 18.24 -4.88 -9.04
CA ASP A 263 19.05 -5.96 -9.61
C ASP A 263 18.19 -6.94 -10.43
N LEU A 264 17.94 -6.60 -11.68
CA LEU A 264 17.15 -7.43 -12.60
C LEU A 264 17.69 -8.87 -12.75
N ARG A 265 18.93 -9.13 -12.33
CA ARG A 265 19.52 -10.48 -12.37
C ARG A 265 18.89 -11.41 -11.34
N LEU A 266 18.30 -10.87 -10.26
CA LEU A 266 17.56 -11.66 -9.25
C LEU A 266 16.35 -12.38 -9.87
N PHE A 267 15.75 -11.82 -10.92
CA PHE A 267 14.63 -12.46 -11.62
C PHE A 267 15.01 -13.75 -12.39
N ARG A 268 16.30 -14.04 -12.51
CA ARG A 268 16.76 -15.35 -12.99
C ARG A 268 16.48 -16.47 -11.98
N HIS A 269 16.37 -16.13 -10.70
CA HIS A 269 15.93 -17.08 -9.68
C HIS A 269 14.40 -17.21 -9.75
N ARG A 270 13.94 -18.34 -10.28
CA ARG A 270 12.51 -18.61 -10.54
C ARG A 270 11.63 -18.35 -9.32
N ILE A 271 12.07 -18.79 -8.13
CA ILE A 271 11.32 -18.62 -6.89
C ILE A 271 11.15 -17.14 -6.56
N TYR A 272 12.23 -16.37 -6.62
CA TYR A 272 12.22 -14.93 -6.43
C TYR A 272 11.28 -14.23 -7.42
N ALA A 273 11.40 -14.57 -8.72
CA ALA A 273 10.58 -13.96 -9.76
C ALA A 273 9.08 -14.20 -9.52
N ILE A 274 8.67 -15.45 -9.24
CA ILE A 274 7.27 -15.79 -9.00
C ILE A 274 6.75 -15.12 -7.73
N ALA A 275 7.49 -15.19 -6.62
CA ALA A 275 7.09 -14.57 -5.37
C ALA A 275 6.97 -13.04 -5.50
N THR A 276 7.89 -12.41 -6.23
CA THR A 276 7.85 -10.97 -6.51
C THR A 276 6.67 -10.61 -7.39
N ILE A 277 6.41 -11.35 -8.47
CA ILE A 277 5.23 -11.13 -9.34
C ILE A 277 3.94 -11.26 -8.51
N CYS A 278 3.79 -12.32 -7.72
CA CYS A 278 2.64 -12.51 -6.86
C CYS A 278 2.47 -11.35 -5.86
N SER A 279 3.56 -10.91 -5.24
CA SER A 279 3.54 -9.79 -4.28
C SER A 279 3.18 -8.46 -4.94
N VAL A 280 3.73 -8.19 -6.12
CA VAL A 280 3.51 -6.94 -6.89
C VAL A 280 2.08 -6.84 -7.38
N PHE A 281 1.60 -7.86 -8.10
CA PHE A 281 0.22 -7.85 -8.63
C PHE A 281 -0.83 -7.99 -7.54
N GLY A 282 -0.60 -8.82 -6.53
CA GLY A 282 -1.49 -8.95 -5.39
C GLY A 282 -1.62 -7.62 -4.62
N PHE A 283 -0.51 -6.95 -4.32
CA PHE A 283 -0.53 -5.67 -3.62
C PHE A 283 -1.13 -4.54 -4.47
N LEU A 284 -0.89 -4.54 -5.79
CA LEU A 284 -1.55 -3.64 -6.74
C LEU A 284 -3.08 -3.71 -6.60
N ILE A 285 -3.63 -4.92 -6.62
CA ILE A 285 -5.08 -5.14 -6.49
C ILE A 285 -5.57 -4.76 -5.09
N ILE A 286 -4.92 -5.23 -4.01
CA ILE A 286 -5.32 -4.94 -2.64
C ILE A 286 -5.35 -3.42 -2.41
N GLN A 287 -4.24 -2.74 -2.70
CA GLN A 287 -4.10 -1.31 -2.44
C GLN A 287 -5.08 -0.48 -3.29
N GLY A 288 -5.23 -0.86 -4.57
CA GLY A 288 -6.15 -0.18 -5.47
C GLY A 288 -7.61 -0.33 -5.04
N LEU A 289 -8.06 -1.57 -4.76
CA LEU A 289 -9.43 -1.84 -4.33
C LEU A 289 -9.74 -1.20 -2.98
N LEU A 290 -8.87 -1.32 -1.99
CA LEU A 290 -9.07 -0.68 -0.69
C LEU A 290 -9.19 0.84 -0.80
N SER A 291 -8.35 1.48 -1.64
CA SER A 291 -8.39 2.93 -1.83
C SER A 291 -9.65 3.39 -2.56
N VAL A 292 -10.07 2.67 -3.59
CA VAL A 292 -11.32 2.98 -4.32
C VAL A 292 -12.53 2.70 -3.42
N PHE A 293 -12.53 1.62 -2.66
CA PHE A 293 -13.65 1.23 -1.81
C PHE A 293 -13.93 2.24 -0.69
N VAL A 294 -12.90 2.69 0.05
CA VAL A 294 -13.08 3.69 1.12
C VAL A 294 -13.65 5.00 0.60
N PHE A 295 -13.28 5.35 -0.62
CA PHE A 295 -13.79 6.53 -1.30
C PHE A 295 -15.26 6.36 -1.71
N GLN A 296 -15.61 5.21 -2.26
CA GLN A 296 -16.97 4.91 -2.69
C GLN A 296 -17.95 4.71 -1.53
N LEU A 297 -17.50 4.22 -0.37
CA LEU A 297 -18.33 4.20 0.84
C LEU A 297 -18.84 5.60 1.20
N GLN A 298 -18.04 6.64 0.98
CA GLN A 298 -18.44 8.02 1.25
C GLN A 298 -19.32 8.58 0.13
N LEU A 299 -18.98 8.34 -1.14
CA LEU A 299 -19.67 8.96 -2.28
C LEU A 299 -20.96 8.23 -2.70
N LEU A 300 -20.97 6.90 -2.71
CA LEU A 300 -22.11 6.12 -3.18
C LEU A 300 -23.02 5.67 -2.05
N VAL A 301 -22.44 5.16 -0.95
CA VAL A 301 -23.22 4.67 0.20
C VAL A 301 -23.64 5.81 1.11
N GLY A 302 -22.91 6.94 1.06
CA GLY A 302 -23.20 8.13 1.87
C GLY A 302 -22.67 8.02 3.31
N TYR A 303 -21.68 7.17 3.56
CA TYR A 303 -21.06 7.07 4.88
C TYR A 303 -20.26 8.32 5.21
N THR A 304 -20.29 8.71 6.48
CA THR A 304 -19.34 9.71 6.99
C THR A 304 -17.92 9.11 7.02
N SER A 305 -16.90 9.97 7.04
CA SER A 305 -15.52 9.51 7.08
C SER A 305 -15.22 8.62 8.30
N SER A 306 -15.79 8.93 9.47
CA SER A 306 -15.62 8.11 10.68
C SER A 306 -16.32 6.77 10.56
N LEU A 307 -17.50 6.70 9.96
CA LEU A 307 -18.24 5.46 9.76
C LEU A 307 -17.52 4.55 8.74
N ALA A 308 -17.03 5.11 7.63
CA ALA A 308 -16.20 4.39 6.67
C ALA A 308 -14.91 3.85 7.34
N GLY A 309 -14.29 4.65 8.22
CA GLY A 309 -13.14 4.22 9.02
C GLY A 309 -13.46 3.05 9.96
N ARG A 310 -14.66 3.01 10.57
CA ARG A 310 -15.10 1.87 11.41
C ARG A 310 -15.22 0.57 10.63
N VAL A 311 -15.65 0.62 9.36
CA VAL A 311 -15.69 -0.56 8.48
C VAL A 311 -14.29 -1.15 8.34
N TYR A 312 -13.27 -0.30 8.15
CA TYR A 312 -11.87 -0.75 8.03
C TYR A 312 -11.29 -1.27 9.36
N LEU A 313 -11.77 -0.75 10.51
CA LEU A 313 -11.33 -1.21 11.82
C LEU A 313 -11.66 -2.70 12.06
N LEU A 314 -12.73 -3.22 11.46
CA LEU A 314 -13.08 -4.64 11.55
C LEU A 314 -11.96 -5.56 11.06
N MET A 315 -11.22 -5.14 10.03
CA MET A 315 -10.07 -5.91 9.53
C MET A 315 -9.00 -6.11 10.61
N PHE A 316 -8.77 -5.11 11.48
CA PHE A 316 -7.74 -5.17 12.52
C PHE A 316 -8.05 -6.22 13.60
N VAL A 317 -9.32 -6.36 13.95
CA VAL A 317 -9.76 -7.30 14.98
C VAL A 317 -9.28 -8.72 14.70
N VAL A 318 -9.26 -9.10 13.42
CA VAL A 318 -8.83 -10.43 12.99
C VAL A 318 -7.38 -10.45 12.48
N ALA A 319 -6.95 -9.40 11.78
CA ALA A 319 -5.59 -9.35 11.22
C ALA A 319 -4.49 -9.44 12.28
N ALA A 320 -4.65 -8.74 13.41
CA ALA A 320 -3.63 -8.72 14.47
C ALA A 320 -3.37 -10.11 15.09
N PRO A 321 -4.38 -10.90 15.51
CA PRO A 321 -4.15 -12.25 15.99
C PRO A 321 -3.64 -13.21 14.90
N VAL A 322 -4.10 -13.07 13.65
CA VAL A 322 -3.61 -13.91 12.53
C VAL A 322 -2.13 -13.68 12.27
N VAL A 323 -1.65 -12.43 12.23
CA VAL A 323 -0.22 -12.12 12.08
C VAL A 323 0.60 -12.70 13.23
N ALA A 324 0.09 -12.64 14.46
CA ALA A 324 0.79 -13.20 15.63
C ALA A 324 0.99 -14.73 15.53
N ILE A 325 -0.02 -15.45 15.02
CA ILE A 325 0.02 -16.92 14.84
C ILE A 325 0.82 -17.29 13.58
N LEU A 326 0.82 -16.46 12.55
CA LEU A 326 1.43 -16.75 11.26
C LEU A 326 2.93 -17.07 11.34
N HIS A 327 3.64 -16.46 12.30
CA HIS A 327 5.06 -16.73 12.50
C HIS A 327 5.33 -18.20 12.84
N GLU A 328 4.49 -18.82 13.65
CA GLU A 328 4.60 -20.25 14.00
C GLU A 328 4.08 -21.13 12.85
N LEU A 329 3.02 -20.71 12.18
CA LEU A 329 2.42 -21.45 11.07
C LEU A 329 3.41 -21.60 9.89
N ASN A 330 4.14 -20.53 9.57
CA ASN A 330 5.15 -20.54 8.49
C ASN A 330 6.36 -21.46 8.77
N LYS A 331 6.57 -21.90 10.02
CA LYS A 331 7.60 -22.88 10.35
C LYS A 331 7.13 -24.32 10.10
N ALA A 332 5.82 -24.56 10.19
CA ALA A 332 5.22 -25.89 10.20
C ALA A 332 4.63 -26.31 8.84
N ILE A 333 4.27 -25.35 7.99
CA ILE A 333 3.52 -25.61 6.75
C ILE A 333 4.30 -25.07 5.54
N ASP A 334 4.14 -25.72 4.38
CA ASP A 334 4.69 -25.23 3.11
C ASP A 334 4.13 -23.85 2.79
N VAL A 335 5.02 -22.87 2.64
CA VAL A 335 4.70 -21.47 2.38
C VAL A 335 3.86 -21.30 1.11
N ARG A 336 3.98 -22.20 0.12
CA ARG A 336 3.15 -22.18 -1.10
C ARG A 336 1.69 -22.51 -0.81
N LEU A 337 1.46 -23.49 0.08
CA LEU A 337 0.10 -23.83 0.51
C LEU A 337 -0.55 -22.65 1.24
N VAL A 338 0.17 -22.00 2.14
CA VAL A 338 -0.33 -20.81 2.84
C VAL A 338 -0.68 -19.71 1.84
N SER A 339 0.22 -19.41 0.89
CA SER A 339 -0.04 -18.38 -0.15
C SER A 339 -1.17 -18.78 -1.11
N PHE A 340 -1.31 -20.08 -1.44
CA PHE A 340 -2.41 -20.55 -2.28
C PHE A 340 -3.76 -20.35 -1.60
N PHE A 341 -3.90 -20.78 -0.33
CA PHE A 341 -5.14 -20.58 0.42
C PHE A 341 -5.43 -19.11 0.66
N ASP A 342 -4.40 -18.30 0.88
CA ASP A 342 -4.52 -16.84 0.95
C ASP A 342 -5.12 -16.26 -0.33
N PHE A 343 -4.55 -16.60 -1.49
CA PHE A 343 -5.04 -16.09 -2.78
C PHE A 343 -6.46 -16.59 -3.12
N VAL A 344 -6.78 -17.84 -2.83
CA VAL A 344 -8.14 -18.36 -2.99
C VAL A 344 -9.12 -17.64 -2.06
N GLY A 345 -8.71 -17.39 -0.82
CA GLY A 345 -9.51 -16.65 0.14
C GLY A 345 -9.70 -15.18 -0.24
N LEU A 346 -8.65 -14.50 -0.75
CA LEU A 346 -8.76 -13.16 -1.31
C LEU A 346 -9.68 -13.13 -2.52
N ALA A 347 -9.55 -14.09 -3.44
CA ALA A 347 -10.43 -14.18 -4.60
C ALA A 347 -11.91 -14.38 -4.19
N ALA A 348 -12.18 -15.26 -3.23
CA ALA A 348 -13.53 -15.49 -2.71
C ALA A 348 -14.08 -14.22 -2.00
N THR A 349 -13.26 -13.56 -1.20
CA THR A 349 -13.65 -12.33 -0.48
C THR A 349 -13.93 -11.19 -1.44
N LEU A 350 -13.07 -10.98 -2.44
CA LEU A 350 -13.29 -9.96 -3.46
C LEU A 350 -14.50 -10.29 -4.34
N GLY A 351 -14.70 -11.56 -4.68
CA GLY A 351 -15.93 -12.03 -5.35
C GLY A 351 -17.16 -11.71 -4.53
N TRP A 352 -17.11 -11.88 -3.20
CA TRP A 352 -18.21 -11.50 -2.31
C TRP A 352 -18.48 -9.99 -2.35
N PHE A 353 -17.44 -9.14 -2.30
CA PHE A 353 -17.61 -7.69 -2.48
C PHE A 353 -18.20 -7.31 -3.84
N GLY A 354 -17.89 -8.07 -4.90
CA GLY A 354 -18.45 -7.86 -6.24
C GLY A 354 -19.95 -8.16 -6.35
N LEU A 355 -20.61 -8.69 -5.31
CA LEU A 355 -22.03 -8.98 -5.25
C LEU A 355 -22.84 -7.95 -4.44
N PHE A 356 -22.21 -6.90 -3.90
CA PHE A 356 -22.92 -5.90 -3.13
C PHE A 356 -23.80 -5.00 -3.99
N ASP A 357 -24.90 -4.57 -3.38
CA ASP A 357 -25.78 -3.53 -3.90
C ASP A 357 -25.59 -2.19 -3.17
N ARG A 358 -26.31 -1.16 -3.61
CA ARG A 358 -26.26 0.18 -3.02
C ARG A 358 -26.75 0.22 -1.57
N LEU A 359 -27.60 -0.70 -1.18
CA LEU A 359 -28.23 -0.74 0.13
C LEU A 359 -27.41 -1.53 1.16
N ALA A 360 -26.13 -1.80 0.86
CA ALA A 360 -25.24 -2.51 1.77
C ALA A 360 -25.10 -1.78 3.12
N TRP A 361 -25.63 -2.39 4.17
CA TRP A 361 -25.56 -1.90 5.54
C TRP A 361 -24.23 -2.30 6.18
N PHE A 362 -23.85 -1.59 7.24
CA PHE A 362 -22.64 -1.88 8.00
C PHE A 362 -22.51 -3.37 8.36
N ASP A 363 -23.58 -4.01 8.79
CA ASP A 363 -23.58 -5.43 9.17
C ASP A 363 -23.28 -6.35 7.98
N GLN A 364 -23.78 -6.02 6.79
CA GLN A 364 -23.49 -6.79 5.55
C GLN A 364 -22.03 -6.66 5.15
N LEU A 365 -21.40 -5.49 5.35
CA LEU A 365 -19.99 -5.25 5.06
C LEU A 365 -19.05 -5.89 6.10
N SER A 366 -19.55 -6.16 7.31
CA SER A 366 -18.71 -6.62 8.43
C SER A 366 -18.05 -7.96 8.15
N TRP A 367 -18.78 -8.95 7.65
CA TRP A 367 -18.26 -10.28 7.39
C TRP A 367 -17.19 -10.33 6.29
N PRO A 368 -17.41 -9.72 5.10
CA PRO A 368 -16.35 -9.62 4.09
C PRO A 368 -15.14 -8.84 4.56
N MET A 369 -15.30 -7.80 5.38
CA MET A 369 -14.18 -7.05 5.94
C MET A 369 -13.37 -7.88 6.94
N LEU A 370 -14.02 -8.66 7.79
CA LEU A 370 -13.34 -9.62 8.67
C LEU A 370 -12.57 -10.66 7.83
N SER A 371 -13.20 -11.24 6.80
CA SER A 371 -12.56 -12.16 5.87
C SER A 371 -11.34 -11.53 5.21
N LEU A 372 -11.49 -10.30 4.69
CA LEU A 372 -10.39 -9.56 4.07
C LEU A 372 -9.23 -9.32 5.04
N GLY A 373 -9.52 -9.04 6.31
CA GLY A 373 -8.52 -8.88 7.37
C GLY A 373 -7.68 -10.14 7.59
N VAL A 374 -8.31 -11.33 7.58
CA VAL A 374 -7.60 -12.62 7.68
C VAL A 374 -6.61 -12.76 6.53
N PHE A 375 -7.08 -12.62 5.30
CA PHE A 375 -6.26 -12.91 4.12
C PHE A 375 -5.20 -11.83 3.86
N ILE A 376 -5.47 -10.54 4.08
CA ILE A 376 -4.41 -9.52 4.02
C ILE A 376 -3.31 -9.78 5.06
N ALA A 377 -3.65 -10.31 6.22
CA ALA A 377 -2.66 -10.67 7.24
C ALA A 377 -1.76 -11.83 6.79
N LEU A 378 -2.31 -12.78 6.02
CA LEU A 378 -1.56 -13.91 5.47
C LEU A 378 -0.69 -13.53 4.26
N PHE A 379 -1.01 -12.45 3.54
CA PHE A 379 -0.42 -12.09 2.26
C PHE A 379 1.09 -11.79 2.31
N PHE A 380 1.55 -10.96 3.26
CA PHE A 380 2.89 -10.38 3.16
C PHE A 380 4.02 -11.32 3.57
N ALA A 381 3.88 -12.00 4.71
CA ALA A 381 4.97 -12.77 5.31
C ALA A 381 5.34 -14.03 4.52
N PRO A 382 4.39 -14.85 4.02
CA PRO A 382 4.70 -16.01 3.20
C PRO A 382 5.40 -15.64 1.90
N LEU A 383 4.92 -14.61 1.19
CA LEU A 383 5.53 -14.16 -0.07
C LEU A 383 6.94 -13.59 0.13
N ALA A 384 7.14 -12.81 1.21
CA ALA A 384 8.48 -12.33 1.54
C ALA A 384 9.43 -13.49 1.88
N SER A 385 8.99 -14.47 2.67
CA SER A 385 9.76 -15.66 2.97
C SER A 385 10.13 -16.45 1.71
N LEU A 386 9.17 -16.61 0.79
CA LEU A 386 9.40 -17.31 -0.47
C LEU A 386 10.38 -16.56 -1.37
N ALA A 387 10.26 -15.22 -1.49
CA ALA A 387 11.18 -14.40 -2.27
C ALA A 387 12.62 -14.45 -1.74
N MET A 388 12.80 -14.61 -0.42
CA MET A 388 14.12 -14.71 0.21
C MET A 388 14.71 -16.12 0.15
N HIS A 389 13.96 -17.12 -0.29
CA HIS A 389 14.37 -18.53 -0.25
C HIS A 389 15.60 -18.79 -1.13
N GLY A 390 16.61 -19.42 -0.56
CA GLY A 390 17.86 -19.75 -1.26
C GLY A 390 18.84 -18.58 -1.47
N LEU A 391 18.47 -17.36 -1.05
CA LEU A 391 19.33 -16.19 -1.09
C LEU A 391 20.09 -16.02 0.24
N SER A 392 21.32 -15.50 0.18
CA SER A 392 22.15 -15.28 1.37
C SER A 392 22.96 -13.99 1.28
N GLY A 393 23.39 -13.48 2.44
CA GLY A 393 24.28 -12.33 2.53
C GLY A 393 23.73 -11.06 1.86
N ALA A 394 24.50 -10.46 0.96
CA ALA A 394 24.13 -9.23 0.28
C ALA A 394 22.94 -9.38 -0.69
N GLN A 395 22.76 -10.56 -1.29
CA GLN A 395 21.64 -10.84 -2.19
C GLN A 395 20.31 -10.84 -1.45
N LEU A 396 20.25 -11.41 -0.24
CA LEU A 396 19.07 -11.42 0.61
C LEU A 396 18.60 -10.00 0.92
N ILE A 397 19.53 -9.11 1.30
CA ILE A 397 19.21 -7.72 1.65
C ILE A 397 18.68 -6.97 0.41
N ARG A 398 19.34 -7.14 -0.75
CA ARG A 398 18.90 -6.53 -2.00
C ARG A 398 17.51 -7.01 -2.41
N ALA A 399 17.28 -8.31 -2.38
CA ALA A 399 15.98 -8.90 -2.71
C ALA A 399 14.84 -8.36 -1.83
N ALA A 400 15.09 -8.16 -0.53
CA ALA A 400 14.12 -7.57 0.40
C ALA A 400 13.80 -6.11 0.05
N GLU A 401 14.81 -5.30 -0.24
CA GLU A 401 14.65 -3.90 -0.62
C GLU A 401 13.91 -3.76 -1.95
N GLU A 402 14.27 -4.57 -2.95
CA GLU A 402 13.63 -4.56 -4.26
C GLU A 402 12.18 -5.01 -4.23
N LEU A 403 11.88 -6.07 -3.46
CA LEU A 403 10.52 -6.51 -3.23
C LEU A 403 9.67 -5.40 -2.60
N ALA A 404 10.22 -4.69 -1.61
CA ALA A 404 9.53 -3.57 -0.96
C ALA A 404 9.30 -2.40 -1.94
N LEU A 405 10.33 -2.05 -2.73
CA LEU A 405 10.25 -0.99 -3.74
C LEU A 405 9.20 -1.31 -4.80
N LEU A 406 9.32 -2.46 -5.47
CA LEU A 406 8.42 -2.87 -6.54
C LEU A 406 6.97 -2.98 -6.06
N ARG A 407 6.75 -3.54 -4.87
CA ARG A 407 5.43 -3.63 -4.26
C ARG A 407 4.83 -2.26 -4.00
N THR A 408 5.62 -1.32 -3.46
CA THR A 408 5.13 0.04 -3.15
C THR A 408 4.77 0.81 -4.42
N VAL A 409 5.60 0.72 -5.46
CA VAL A 409 5.31 1.31 -6.78
C VAL A 409 4.04 0.68 -7.37
N ALA A 410 3.91 -0.64 -7.30
CA ALA A 410 2.72 -1.33 -7.78
C ALA A 410 1.45 -0.92 -7.03
N GLY A 411 1.53 -0.70 -5.72
CA GLY A 411 0.41 -0.19 -4.94
C GLY A 411 -0.05 1.20 -5.41
N ALA A 412 0.89 2.11 -5.71
CA ALA A 412 0.56 3.41 -6.28
C ALA A 412 -0.16 3.28 -7.63
N PHE A 413 0.36 2.43 -8.51
CA PHE A 413 -0.28 2.16 -9.81
C PHE A 413 -1.65 1.51 -9.66
N GLY A 414 -1.80 0.62 -8.68
CA GLY A 414 -3.07 -0.04 -8.37
C GLY A 414 -4.19 0.95 -8.06
N ILE A 415 -3.91 1.97 -7.24
CA ILE A 415 -4.89 3.02 -6.91
C ILE A 415 -5.38 3.72 -8.18
N SER A 416 -4.46 4.18 -9.02
CA SER A 416 -4.81 4.90 -10.25
C SER A 416 -5.46 3.99 -11.29
N LEU A 417 -4.93 2.77 -11.47
CA LEU A 417 -5.46 1.80 -12.44
C LEU A 417 -6.92 1.43 -12.11
N LEU A 418 -7.22 1.11 -10.84
CA LEU A 418 -8.58 0.72 -10.45
C LEU A 418 -9.54 1.90 -10.49
N ALA A 419 -9.08 3.12 -10.23
CA ALA A 419 -9.87 4.33 -10.44
C ALA A 419 -10.19 4.52 -11.93
N VAL A 420 -9.24 4.27 -12.84
CA VAL A 420 -9.45 4.29 -14.29
C VAL A 420 -10.45 3.22 -14.73
N VAL A 421 -10.33 1.99 -14.22
CA VAL A 421 -11.27 0.89 -14.51
C VAL A 421 -12.69 1.31 -14.12
N GLN A 422 -12.88 1.81 -12.91
CA GLN A 422 -14.18 2.27 -12.43
C GLN A 422 -14.74 3.42 -13.29
N PHE A 423 -13.91 4.41 -13.59
CA PHE A 423 -14.32 5.55 -14.42
C PHE A 423 -14.75 5.13 -15.84
N ARG A 424 -14.06 4.16 -16.45
CA ARG A 424 -14.37 3.66 -17.80
C ARG A 424 -15.56 2.71 -17.83
N ARG A 425 -15.77 1.92 -16.79
CA ARG A 425 -16.88 0.96 -16.69
C ARG A 425 -18.20 1.63 -16.35
N SER A 426 -18.20 2.70 -15.54
CA SER A 426 -19.41 3.38 -15.10
C SER A 426 -20.30 3.90 -16.26
N PRO A 427 -19.79 4.57 -17.31
CA PRO A 427 -20.60 4.96 -18.45
C PRO A 427 -21.20 3.79 -19.23
N LEU A 428 -20.52 2.65 -19.31
CA LEU A 428 -21.04 1.46 -19.99
C LEU A 428 -22.27 0.93 -19.26
N HIS A 429 -22.21 0.77 -17.95
CA HIS A 429 -23.36 0.37 -17.14
C HIS A 429 -24.48 1.42 -17.17
N GLN A 430 -24.14 2.72 -17.26
CA GLN A 430 -25.13 3.78 -17.41
C GLN A 430 -25.90 3.64 -18.72
N LEU A 431 -25.22 3.32 -19.83
CA LEU A 431 -25.86 3.05 -21.12
C LEU A 431 -26.75 1.80 -21.06
N GLU A 432 -26.29 0.72 -20.45
CA GLU A 432 -27.08 -0.51 -20.26
C GLU A 432 -28.34 -0.25 -19.43
N LEU A 433 -28.22 0.47 -18.31
CA LEU A 433 -29.36 0.86 -17.47
C LEU A 433 -30.34 1.78 -18.23
N ALA A 434 -29.82 2.75 -19.02
CA ALA A 434 -30.64 3.61 -19.86
C ALA A 434 -31.41 2.81 -20.93
N ASP A 435 -30.79 1.81 -21.55
CA ASP A 435 -31.42 0.95 -22.54
C ASP A 435 -32.55 0.10 -21.93
N HIS A 436 -32.39 -0.33 -20.68
CA HIS A 436 -33.44 -1.04 -19.93
C HIS A 436 -34.62 -0.14 -19.55
N LEU A 437 -34.38 1.15 -19.31
CA LEU A 437 -35.41 2.16 -19.02
C LEU A 437 -35.99 2.79 -20.28
N GLY A 438 -35.26 2.79 -21.39
CA GLY A 438 -35.51 3.58 -22.61
C GLY A 438 -36.41 2.97 -23.66
N GLY A 439 -37.22 1.95 -23.35
CA GLY A 439 -38.34 1.63 -24.23
C GLY A 439 -38.29 0.35 -25.05
N ARG A 440 -37.31 -0.49 -24.90
CA ARG A 440 -37.34 -1.85 -25.45
C ARG A 440 -38.26 -2.82 -24.65
N ARG A 441 -38.65 -2.43 -23.42
CA ARG A 441 -39.59 -3.15 -22.57
C ARG A 441 -40.73 -2.22 -22.16
N PHE A 442 -41.88 -2.37 -22.78
CA PHE A 442 -43.09 -1.56 -22.49
C PHE A 442 -43.44 -1.51 -21.00
N ALA A 443 -43.26 -2.65 -20.28
CA ALA A 443 -43.51 -2.74 -18.85
C ALA A 443 -42.65 -1.75 -18.00
N SER A 444 -41.42 -1.45 -18.44
CA SER A 444 -40.54 -0.51 -17.73
C SER A 444 -40.99 0.94 -17.96
N LEU A 445 -41.49 1.27 -19.16
CA LEU A 445 -42.01 2.58 -19.45
C LEU A 445 -43.30 2.88 -18.68
N ASP A 446 -44.20 1.92 -18.59
CA ASP A 446 -45.44 2.05 -17.82
C ASP A 446 -45.16 2.24 -16.34
N LEU A 447 -44.20 1.48 -15.77
CA LEU A 447 -43.80 1.62 -14.38
C LEU A 447 -43.17 3.00 -14.12
N LEU A 448 -42.33 3.46 -15.03
CA LEU A 448 -41.69 4.78 -14.96
C LEU A 448 -42.74 5.89 -15.02
N ALA A 449 -43.67 5.83 -16.02
CA ALA A 449 -44.77 6.80 -16.17
C ALA A 449 -45.68 6.83 -14.93
N GLN A 450 -46.04 5.66 -14.36
CA GLN A 450 -46.81 5.58 -13.14
C GLN A 450 -46.05 6.16 -11.94
N THR A 451 -44.75 5.94 -11.87
CA THR A 451 -43.91 6.47 -10.78
C THR A 451 -43.81 7.98 -10.88
N VAL A 452 -43.56 8.53 -12.08
CA VAL A 452 -43.54 9.99 -12.35
C VAL A 452 -44.89 10.60 -11.96
N ALA A 453 -46.01 10.01 -12.41
CA ALA A 453 -47.35 10.51 -12.12
C ALA A 453 -47.65 10.53 -10.62
N LYS A 454 -47.21 9.51 -9.84
CA LYS A 454 -47.35 9.48 -8.39
C LYS A 454 -46.56 10.61 -7.69
N PHE A 455 -45.36 10.91 -8.15
CA PHE A 455 -44.56 12.01 -7.59
C PHE A 455 -45.12 13.38 -7.99
N GLU A 456 -45.65 13.52 -9.21
CA GLU A 456 -46.34 14.75 -9.66
C GLU A 456 -47.61 14.98 -8.83
N ALA A 457 -48.40 13.94 -8.56
CA ALA A 457 -49.55 14.01 -7.66
C ALA A 457 -49.16 14.40 -6.24
N ALA A 458 -47.94 14.10 -5.81
CA ALA A 458 -47.34 14.50 -4.52
C ALA A 458 -46.72 15.93 -4.57
N GLY A 459 -46.86 16.67 -5.68
CA GLY A 459 -46.35 18.03 -5.81
C GLY A 459 -44.89 18.17 -6.26
N VAL A 460 -44.24 17.06 -6.65
CA VAL A 460 -42.87 17.07 -7.16
C VAL A 460 -42.89 17.30 -8.66
N SER A 461 -42.13 18.27 -9.16
CA SER A 461 -42.09 18.56 -10.61
C SER A 461 -41.44 17.39 -11.39
N SER A 462 -41.95 17.13 -12.59
CA SER A 462 -41.41 16.12 -13.52
C SER A 462 -39.88 16.26 -13.73
N ALA A 463 -39.40 17.51 -13.85
CA ALA A 463 -37.97 17.80 -13.97
C ALA A 463 -37.16 17.33 -12.71
N ALA A 464 -37.72 17.46 -11.53
CA ALA A 464 -37.06 16.98 -10.28
C ALA A 464 -37.05 15.46 -10.22
N VAL A 465 -38.11 14.78 -10.62
CA VAL A 465 -38.20 13.33 -10.69
C VAL A 465 -37.18 12.79 -11.70
N THR A 466 -37.13 13.36 -12.89
CA THR A 466 -36.15 12.97 -13.93
C THR A 466 -34.70 13.15 -13.44
N ARG A 467 -34.41 14.30 -12.83
CA ARG A 467 -33.07 14.53 -12.22
C ARG A 467 -32.72 13.50 -11.17
N ARG A 468 -33.67 13.14 -10.32
CA ARG A 468 -33.45 12.11 -9.29
C ARG A 468 -33.19 10.75 -9.91
N LEU A 469 -33.94 10.38 -10.94
CA LEU A 469 -33.75 9.15 -11.68
C LEU A 469 -32.35 9.08 -12.33
N VAL A 470 -31.92 10.13 -13.01
CA VAL A 470 -30.59 10.21 -13.62
C VAL A 470 -29.49 10.07 -12.56
N ASN A 471 -29.66 10.69 -11.39
CA ASN A 471 -28.70 10.55 -10.29
C ASN A 471 -28.67 9.11 -9.77
N LEU A 472 -29.82 8.46 -9.58
CA LEU A 472 -29.90 7.06 -9.17
C LEU A 472 -29.22 6.13 -10.19
N MET A 473 -29.41 6.38 -11.48
CA MET A 473 -28.72 5.62 -12.55
C MET A 473 -27.20 5.80 -12.47
N ARG A 474 -26.72 7.03 -12.24
CA ARG A 474 -25.29 7.31 -12.09
C ARG A 474 -24.71 6.61 -10.86
N GLU A 475 -25.41 6.68 -9.74
CA GLU A 475 -24.98 6.03 -8.50
C GLU A 475 -24.95 4.50 -8.69
N GLN A 476 -25.98 3.91 -9.30
CA GLN A 476 -26.04 2.47 -9.56
C GLN A 476 -24.98 2.01 -10.59
N SER A 477 -24.76 2.78 -11.65
CA SER A 477 -23.72 2.45 -12.63
C SER A 477 -22.31 2.53 -12.05
N ALA A 478 -22.06 3.48 -11.15
CA ALA A 478 -20.78 3.59 -10.46
C ALA A 478 -20.55 2.40 -9.48
N LEU A 479 -21.62 1.90 -8.84
CA LEU A 479 -21.55 0.72 -8.00
C LEU A 479 -21.28 -0.56 -8.81
N LEU A 480 -21.97 -0.73 -9.94
CA LEU A 480 -21.72 -1.87 -10.84
C LEU A 480 -20.29 -1.85 -11.38
N ALA A 481 -19.76 -0.67 -11.70
CA ALA A 481 -18.36 -0.53 -12.10
C ALA A 481 -17.38 -0.87 -10.97
N LEU A 482 -17.72 -0.58 -9.71
CA LEU A 482 -16.96 -1.00 -8.54
C LEU A 482 -17.00 -2.53 -8.38
N ASN A 483 -18.18 -3.15 -8.55
CA ASN A 483 -18.32 -4.60 -8.52
C ASN A 483 -17.48 -5.29 -9.60
N ASP A 484 -17.45 -4.74 -10.83
CA ASP A 484 -16.55 -5.20 -11.89
C ASP A 484 -15.08 -5.14 -11.48
N ALA A 485 -14.66 -4.07 -10.79
CA ALA A 485 -13.30 -3.95 -10.30
C ALA A 485 -12.96 -5.01 -9.24
N PHE A 486 -13.89 -5.32 -8.33
CA PHE A 486 -13.74 -6.40 -7.36
C PHE A 486 -13.66 -7.77 -8.03
N LEU A 487 -14.52 -8.04 -9.01
CA LEU A 487 -14.50 -9.30 -9.76
C LEU A 487 -13.22 -9.46 -10.59
N ALA A 488 -12.75 -8.39 -11.22
CA ALA A 488 -11.45 -8.38 -11.91
C ALA A 488 -10.29 -8.68 -10.94
N GLY A 489 -10.32 -8.07 -9.75
CA GLY A 489 -9.37 -8.38 -8.68
C GLY A 489 -9.42 -9.83 -8.23
N ALA A 490 -10.62 -10.39 -8.07
CA ALA A 490 -10.80 -11.81 -7.76
C ALA A 490 -10.18 -12.71 -8.84
N ALA A 491 -10.41 -12.40 -10.12
CA ALA A 491 -9.81 -13.15 -11.24
C ALA A 491 -8.27 -13.10 -11.23
N VAL A 492 -7.68 -11.95 -10.89
CA VAL A 492 -6.22 -11.83 -10.73
C VAL A 492 -5.74 -12.75 -9.60
N PHE A 493 -6.40 -12.78 -8.44
CA PHE A 493 -6.00 -13.66 -7.34
C PHE A 493 -6.15 -15.14 -7.67
N VAL A 494 -7.15 -15.54 -8.46
CA VAL A 494 -7.22 -16.91 -9.01
C VAL A 494 -6.00 -17.22 -9.88
N ALA A 495 -5.61 -16.30 -10.75
CA ALA A 495 -4.40 -16.46 -11.58
C ALA A 495 -3.12 -16.57 -10.72
N LEU A 496 -2.99 -15.75 -9.66
CA LEU A 496 -1.87 -15.81 -8.72
C LEU A 496 -1.85 -17.10 -7.92
N ALA A 497 -3.02 -17.64 -7.54
CA ALA A 497 -3.16 -18.94 -6.88
C ALA A 497 -2.63 -20.09 -7.76
N ILE A 498 -2.84 -20.01 -9.06
CA ILE A 498 -2.26 -20.96 -10.01
C ILE A 498 -0.75 -20.72 -10.16
N LEU A 499 -0.32 -19.46 -10.29
CA LEU A 499 1.07 -19.10 -10.52
C LEU A 499 2.00 -19.53 -9.36
N ILE A 500 1.53 -19.47 -8.12
CA ILE A 500 2.37 -19.78 -6.94
C ILE A 500 2.88 -21.22 -6.94
N TRP A 501 2.16 -22.15 -7.55
CA TRP A 501 2.58 -23.56 -7.65
C TRP A 501 3.82 -23.76 -8.52
N PHE A 502 4.14 -22.83 -9.39
CA PHE A 502 5.35 -22.87 -10.20
C PHE A 502 6.61 -22.39 -9.43
N ALA A 503 6.47 -21.86 -8.22
CA ALA A 503 7.60 -21.62 -7.32
C ALA A 503 7.97 -22.94 -6.64
N HIS A 504 9.06 -23.58 -7.07
CA HIS A 504 9.53 -24.84 -6.48
C HIS A 504 10.52 -24.60 -5.32
N PRO A 505 10.13 -24.42 -4.06
CA PRO A 505 10.89 -24.93 -2.96
C PRO A 505 10.41 -26.38 -2.74
N THR A 506 11.26 -27.34 -2.98
CA THR A 506 10.90 -28.73 -2.65
C THR A 506 10.88 -28.88 -1.14
N LEU A 507 9.81 -29.43 -0.57
CA LEU A 507 9.73 -29.91 0.81
C LEU A 507 10.95 -30.79 1.18
N ILE A 508 11.50 -31.51 0.20
CA ILE A 508 12.72 -32.34 0.29
C ILE A 508 13.93 -31.52 0.80
N ALA A 509 14.03 -30.20 0.55
CA ALA A 509 15.15 -29.42 1.06
C ALA A 509 15.03 -29.08 2.55
N PHE A 510 13.82 -29.08 3.10
CA PHE A 510 13.57 -28.82 4.53
C PHE A 510 13.92 -30.05 5.38
N TRP A 511 13.48 -31.22 4.96
CA TRP A 511 13.80 -32.49 5.61
C TRP A 511 15.29 -32.88 5.48
N ARG A 512 15.91 -32.57 4.34
CA ARG A 512 17.34 -32.89 4.12
C ARG A 512 18.31 -32.09 5.00
N ARG A 513 17.92 -30.91 5.52
CA ARG A 513 18.76 -30.13 6.45
C ARG A 513 18.77 -30.69 7.86
N ASP A 514 17.63 -31.18 8.33
CA ASP A 514 17.53 -31.79 9.66
C ASP A 514 18.16 -33.18 9.67
N ASP A 515 17.98 -33.99 8.63
CA ASP A 515 18.64 -35.30 8.48
C ASP A 515 20.17 -35.19 8.38
N VAL A 516 20.69 -34.18 7.64
CA VAL A 516 22.16 -33.96 7.55
C VAL A 516 22.74 -33.42 8.87
N ALA A 517 21.97 -32.66 9.64
CA ALA A 517 22.38 -32.19 10.95
C ALA A 517 22.41 -33.35 11.95
N HIS A 518 21.42 -34.24 11.92
CA HIS A 518 21.41 -35.46 12.74
C HIS A 518 22.53 -36.44 12.36
N LEU A 519 22.77 -36.68 11.09
CA LEU A 519 23.85 -37.55 10.60
C LEU A 519 25.24 -36.98 10.96
N ARG A 520 25.44 -35.66 10.94
CA ARG A 520 26.70 -35.05 11.38
C ARG A 520 26.91 -35.13 12.89
N THR A 521 25.85 -35.11 13.69
CA THR A 521 25.94 -35.30 15.14
C THR A 521 26.19 -36.75 15.50
N GLU A 522 25.70 -37.73 14.75
CA GLU A 522 25.99 -39.13 14.92
C GLU A 522 27.43 -39.47 14.48
N GLU A 523 27.94 -38.96 13.36
CA GLU A 523 29.33 -39.13 12.94
C GLU A 523 30.36 -38.51 13.91
N LEU A 524 30.00 -37.42 14.62
CA LEU A 524 30.87 -36.81 15.64
C LEU A 524 30.84 -37.51 16.99
N MET A 525 29.86 -38.41 17.22
CA MET A 525 29.79 -39.24 18.43
C MET A 525 30.35 -40.65 18.25
N GLU A 526 30.63 -41.09 17.02
CA GLU A 526 31.22 -42.42 16.71
C GLU A 526 32.73 -42.40 16.45
N THR A 527 33.42 -41.25 16.56
CA THR A 527 34.90 -41.24 16.55
C THR A 527 35.45 -41.42 17.95
N PRO A 528 36.17 -42.53 18.26
CA PRO A 528 36.71 -42.86 19.57
C PRO A 528 37.83 -41.92 20.02
#